data_86f9ed871db13945a3f1451eb25f354d
#
_entry.id   86f9ed871db13945a3f1451eb25f354d
#
_cell.length_a   1.000
_cell.length_b   1.000
_cell.length_c   1.000
_cell.angle_alpha   90.00
_cell.angle_beta   90.00
_cell.angle_gamma   90.00
#
_symmetry.space_group_name_H-M   'P 1'
#
loop_
_entity.id
_entity.type
_entity.pdbx_description
1 polymer ?
#
loop_
_entity_poly.entity_id
_entity_poly.type
_entity_poly.pdbx_seq_one_letter_code
_entity_poly.pdbx_strand_id
1 'polypeptide(L)'
;MSDIEREHYSVEYIAKYIDAKVVGDPNLTISRLDTLDSASNGSITFLAKSKYKKLLDKTDASAVIVKDGTSLNETKTFLVCKDPYLAYAKLSNLFCEDENFTDGIVKNNSFIHKTACLGKNIKIGPNVYIGQNCSISDNSIIYPNSTIMKDVTIGEDCKIHSNSVLGSDGFGYAQNGKKFEKIKQIGGLKIGNNVEVGAGCTIDRGAISDTCIGDGVILDNQIHIAHNVHLGENSAIAACCAIAGSSKIGKNFKMG
;
A
#
# COMPACT_ATOMS: atom_id res chain seq x y z
N MET A 1 -17.71 18.76 17.05
CA MET A 1 -16.63 17.79 16.78
C MET A 1 -16.85 16.69 17.79
N SER A 2 -17.37 15.54 17.36
CA SER A 2 -17.58 14.38 18.24
C SER A 2 -16.21 13.89 18.70
N ASP A 3 -16.04 13.72 20.01
CA ASP A 3 -14.91 13.02 20.59
C ASP A 3 -14.94 11.58 20.05
N ILE A 4 -14.12 11.32 19.04
CA ILE A 4 -13.84 9.96 18.59
C ILE A 4 -13.07 9.34 19.74
N GLU A 5 -13.66 8.36 20.42
CA GLU A 5 -12.95 7.55 21.42
C GLU A 5 -11.77 6.87 20.71
N ARG A 6 -10.60 7.46 20.84
CA ARG A 6 -9.35 6.86 20.34
C ARG A 6 -9.07 5.60 21.14
N GLU A 7 -8.77 4.52 20.48
CA GLU A 7 -8.35 3.31 21.16
C GLU A 7 -7.09 3.58 21.98
N HIS A 8 -7.08 3.06 23.19
CA HIS A 8 -5.98 3.23 24.15
C HIS A 8 -5.30 1.87 24.36
N TYR A 9 -3.98 1.85 24.24
CA TYR A 9 -3.20 0.63 24.41
C TYR A 9 -2.17 0.81 25.53
N SER A 10 -1.97 -0.22 26.37
CA SER A 10 -0.86 -0.21 27.32
C SER A 10 0.49 -0.41 26.60
N VAL A 11 1.55 0.12 27.16
CA VAL A 11 2.91 -0.09 26.65
C VAL A 11 3.25 -1.58 26.60
N GLU A 12 2.79 -2.37 27.57
CA GLU A 12 2.96 -3.83 27.55
C GLU A 12 2.30 -4.50 26.34
N TYR A 13 1.07 -4.10 26.01
CA TYR A 13 0.35 -4.61 24.84
C TYR A 13 1.10 -4.24 23.55
N ILE A 14 1.50 -2.98 23.41
CA ILE A 14 2.25 -2.50 22.25
C ILE A 14 3.57 -3.27 22.11
N ALA A 15 4.31 -3.45 23.21
CA ALA A 15 5.57 -4.16 23.19
C ALA A 15 5.42 -5.61 22.69
N LYS A 16 4.40 -6.32 23.13
CA LYS A 16 4.08 -7.66 22.62
C LYS A 16 3.74 -7.64 21.13
N TYR A 17 2.95 -6.65 20.70
CA TYR A 17 2.52 -6.51 19.30
C TYR A 17 3.68 -6.28 18.33
N ILE A 18 4.69 -5.48 18.73
CA ILE A 18 5.84 -5.15 17.88
C ILE A 18 7.08 -6.02 18.17
N ASP A 19 6.99 -7.02 19.06
CA ASP A 19 8.11 -7.86 19.50
C ASP A 19 9.26 -7.03 20.10
N ALA A 20 8.94 -6.19 21.09
CA ALA A 20 9.89 -5.31 21.78
C ALA A 20 9.97 -5.62 23.28
N LYS A 21 11.12 -5.31 23.91
CA LYS A 21 11.32 -5.38 25.36
C LYS A 21 11.00 -4.02 25.98
N VAL A 22 10.20 -3.99 27.04
CA VAL A 22 9.92 -2.77 27.81
C VAL A 22 11.06 -2.49 28.78
N VAL A 23 11.48 -1.22 28.82
CA VAL A 23 12.37 -0.65 29.86
C VAL A 23 11.67 0.59 30.39
N GLY A 24 11.19 0.55 31.63
CA GLY A 24 10.36 1.58 32.26
C GLY A 24 9.00 1.05 32.66
N ASP A 25 7.96 1.89 32.61
CA ASP A 25 6.61 1.54 33.06
C ASP A 25 5.79 0.85 31.96
N PRO A 26 5.42 -0.46 32.12
CA PRO A 26 4.62 -1.19 31.16
C PRO A 26 3.13 -0.79 31.15
N ASN A 27 2.65 -0.12 32.19
CA ASN A 27 1.25 0.23 32.39
C ASN A 27 0.86 1.58 31.80
N LEU A 28 1.82 2.34 31.28
CA LEU A 28 1.50 3.61 30.62
C LEU A 28 0.50 3.40 29.49
N THR A 29 -0.45 4.29 29.40
CA THR A 29 -1.50 4.28 28.36
C THR A 29 -1.07 5.18 27.21
N ILE A 30 -1.12 4.63 26.01
CA ILE A 30 -0.78 5.31 24.76
C ILE A 30 -2.06 5.45 23.93
N SER A 31 -2.35 6.66 23.47
CA SER A 31 -3.52 7.00 22.66
C SER A 31 -3.18 7.46 21.23
N ARG A 32 -1.89 7.68 20.93
CA ARG A 32 -1.47 8.16 19.60
C ARG A 32 0.00 7.91 19.32
N LEU A 33 0.33 7.93 18.04
CA LEU A 33 1.65 7.83 17.48
C LEU A 33 2.07 9.21 16.95
N ASP A 34 3.19 9.75 17.45
CA ASP A 34 3.67 11.09 17.09
C ASP A 34 5.13 11.05 16.62
N THR A 35 5.62 12.15 16.04
CA THR A 35 7.05 12.32 15.73
C THR A 35 7.83 12.72 16.97
N LEU A 36 9.16 12.52 16.98
CA LEU A 36 10.01 12.84 18.15
C LEU A 36 9.91 14.29 18.62
N ASP A 37 9.70 15.22 17.72
CA ASP A 37 9.66 16.66 17.96
C ASP A 37 8.26 17.19 18.30
N SER A 38 7.21 16.50 17.91
CA SER A 38 5.81 16.88 18.17
C SER A 38 5.15 16.08 19.28
N ALA A 39 5.81 15.03 19.76
CA ALA A 39 5.26 14.12 20.76
C ALA A 39 4.95 14.81 22.09
N SER A 40 3.92 14.36 22.76
CA SER A 40 3.47 14.85 24.06
C SER A 40 3.02 13.70 24.95
N ASN A 41 2.59 14.00 26.18
CA ASN A 41 2.10 12.98 27.10
C ASN A 41 0.95 12.15 26.48
N GLY A 42 0.97 10.84 26.67
CA GLY A 42 0.05 9.88 26.07
C GLY A 42 0.41 9.45 24.66
N SER A 43 1.54 9.92 24.10
CA SER A 43 2.02 9.48 22.79
C SER A 43 3.20 8.51 22.86
N ILE A 44 3.33 7.69 21.81
CA ILE A 44 4.52 6.89 21.52
C ILE A 44 5.19 7.40 20.26
N THR A 45 6.52 7.38 20.24
CA THR A 45 7.33 7.77 19.08
C THR A 45 8.43 6.73 18.81
N PHE A 46 9.28 6.95 17.80
CA PHE A 46 10.37 6.04 17.46
C PHE A 46 11.64 6.76 17.04
N LEU A 47 12.79 6.16 17.32
CA LEU A 47 14.10 6.61 16.90
C LEU A 47 14.72 5.61 15.93
N ALA A 48 14.53 5.82 14.60
CA ALA A 48 15.08 4.94 13.57
C ALA A 48 16.52 5.32 13.15
N LYS A 49 16.86 6.60 13.20
CA LYS A 49 18.15 7.11 12.72
C LYS A 49 18.93 7.81 13.85
N SER A 50 20.19 7.45 14.03
CA SER A 50 21.08 7.99 15.08
C SER A 50 21.25 9.51 15.04
N LYS A 51 21.11 10.15 13.87
CA LYS A 51 21.18 11.61 13.74
C LYS A 51 20.14 12.37 14.56
N TYR A 52 19.02 11.71 14.89
CA TYR A 52 17.94 12.28 15.70
C TYR A 52 18.07 11.98 17.20
N LYS A 53 19.17 11.35 17.65
CA LYS A 53 19.39 11.00 19.07
C LYS A 53 19.26 12.20 20.00
N LYS A 54 19.66 13.39 19.55
CA LYS A 54 19.55 14.64 20.36
C LYS A 54 18.09 15.02 20.67
N LEU A 55 17.13 14.54 19.87
CA LEU A 55 15.69 14.76 20.11
C LEU A 55 15.14 13.79 21.17
N LEU A 56 15.82 12.66 21.41
CA LEU A 56 15.40 11.68 22.42
C LEU A 56 15.31 12.27 23.82
N ASP A 57 16.25 13.17 24.18
CA ASP A 57 16.27 13.82 25.49
C ASP A 57 15.24 14.95 25.59
N LYS A 58 14.76 15.47 24.47
CA LYS A 58 13.86 16.62 24.40
C LYS A 58 12.40 16.27 24.17
N THR A 59 12.12 15.07 23.67
CA THR A 59 10.75 14.66 23.37
C THR A 59 9.91 14.52 24.63
N ASP A 60 8.66 14.95 24.59
CA ASP A 60 7.66 14.76 25.66
C ASP A 60 6.83 13.49 25.49
N ALA A 61 7.23 12.58 24.60
CA ALA A 61 6.58 11.28 24.42
C ALA A 61 6.58 10.46 25.71
N SER A 62 5.48 9.78 26.01
CA SER A 62 5.37 8.85 27.14
C SER A 62 6.23 7.59 26.94
N ALA A 63 6.34 7.14 25.69
CA ALA A 63 7.18 5.99 25.34
C ALA A 63 7.92 6.19 24.02
N VAL A 64 9.11 5.58 23.90
CA VAL A 64 9.94 5.69 22.69
C VAL A 64 10.42 4.33 22.23
N ILE A 65 10.17 3.98 20.97
CA ILE A 65 10.72 2.79 20.33
C ILE A 65 12.16 3.07 19.90
N VAL A 66 13.09 2.24 20.35
CA VAL A 66 14.52 2.41 20.08
C VAL A 66 15.18 1.10 19.66
N LYS A 67 16.32 1.23 18.98
CA LYS A 67 17.12 0.06 18.60
C LYS A 67 17.84 -0.52 19.82
N ASP A 68 18.01 -1.83 19.84
CA ASP A 68 18.86 -2.51 20.83
C ASP A 68 20.28 -1.90 20.87
N GLY A 69 20.84 -1.75 22.09
CA GLY A 69 22.12 -1.06 22.32
C GLY A 69 22.04 0.47 22.33
N THR A 70 20.85 1.08 22.24
CA THR A 70 20.68 2.53 22.44
C THR A 70 20.90 2.87 23.92
N SER A 71 21.70 3.91 24.21
CA SER A 71 21.85 4.44 25.59
C SER A 71 20.52 5.04 26.04
N LEU A 72 19.94 4.50 27.09
CA LEU A 72 18.65 4.90 27.65
C LEU A 72 18.88 5.82 28.88
N ASN A 73 17.95 6.74 29.09
CA ASN A 73 17.85 7.48 30.35
C ASN A 73 16.74 6.86 31.21
N GLU A 74 16.80 7.07 32.52
CA GLU A 74 15.83 6.48 33.46
C GLU A 74 14.53 7.28 33.57
N THR A 75 14.40 8.37 32.82
CA THR A 75 13.25 9.28 32.94
C THR A 75 12.08 8.95 32.00
N LYS A 76 12.27 8.02 31.08
CA LYS A 76 11.29 7.68 30.03
C LYS A 76 11.10 6.17 29.93
N THR A 77 9.97 5.78 29.37
CA THR A 77 9.71 4.38 29.01
C THR A 77 10.16 4.11 27.58
N PHE A 78 10.89 3.02 27.39
CA PHE A 78 11.43 2.60 26.11
C PHE A 78 10.91 1.22 25.70
N LEU A 79 10.66 1.06 24.40
CA LEU A 79 10.41 -0.22 23.77
C LEU A 79 11.62 -0.56 22.89
N VAL A 80 12.40 -1.51 23.35
CA VAL A 80 13.68 -1.88 22.70
C VAL A 80 13.45 -3.02 21.72
N CYS A 81 13.80 -2.83 20.45
CA CYS A 81 13.64 -3.82 19.39
C CYS A 81 14.81 -3.80 18.38
N LYS A 82 14.86 -4.81 17.52
CA LYS A 82 15.91 -4.92 16.49
C LYS A 82 15.81 -3.85 15.41
N ASP A 83 14.59 -3.52 14.98
CA ASP A 83 14.31 -2.55 13.91
C ASP A 83 13.15 -1.61 14.32
N PRO A 84 13.46 -0.41 14.82
CA PRO A 84 12.45 0.58 15.21
C PRO A 84 11.58 1.06 14.05
N TYR A 85 12.08 1.04 12.82
CA TYR A 85 11.29 1.47 11.66
C TYR A 85 10.25 0.44 11.26
N LEU A 86 10.62 -0.84 11.29
CA LEU A 86 9.66 -1.94 11.10
C LEU A 86 8.63 -1.98 12.25
N ALA A 87 9.08 -1.76 13.49
CA ALA A 87 8.19 -1.67 14.65
C ALA A 87 7.17 -0.51 14.49
N TYR A 88 7.63 0.64 14.02
CA TYR A 88 6.76 1.78 13.69
C TYR A 88 5.73 1.41 12.61
N ALA A 89 6.16 0.77 11.52
CA ALA A 89 5.26 0.36 10.46
C ALA A 89 4.17 -0.61 10.95
N LYS A 90 4.52 -1.56 11.83
CA LYS A 90 3.54 -2.43 12.48
C LYS A 90 2.60 -1.65 13.40
N LEU A 91 3.17 -0.79 14.23
CA LEU A 91 2.41 -0.02 15.22
C LEU A 91 1.41 0.95 14.58
N SER A 92 1.75 1.51 13.40
CA SER A 92 0.83 2.42 12.69
C SER A 92 -0.53 1.77 12.39
N ASN A 93 -0.60 0.45 12.25
CA ASN A 93 -1.86 -0.27 12.03
C ASN A 93 -2.79 -0.22 13.26
N LEU A 94 -2.27 -0.04 14.47
CA LEU A 94 -3.10 0.08 15.69
C LEU A 94 -3.75 1.47 15.81
N PHE A 95 -3.17 2.48 15.19
CA PHE A 95 -3.64 3.87 15.26
C PHE A 95 -4.21 4.37 13.94
N CYS A 96 -4.33 3.48 12.95
CA CYS A 96 -4.94 3.78 11.66
C CYS A 96 -6.41 3.33 11.69
N GLU A 97 -7.32 4.25 11.49
CA GLU A 97 -8.70 3.91 11.17
C GLU A 97 -8.79 3.67 9.66
N ASP A 98 -9.25 2.49 9.26
CA ASP A 98 -9.53 2.21 7.85
C ASP A 98 -10.59 3.18 7.32
N GLU A 99 -10.30 3.83 6.20
CA GLU A 99 -11.28 4.67 5.52
C GLU A 99 -12.50 3.83 5.13
N ASN A 100 -13.65 4.14 5.72
CA ASN A 100 -14.89 3.46 5.40
C ASN A 100 -15.66 4.22 4.30
N PHE A 101 -15.31 3.97 3.05
CA PHE A 101 -15.97 4.57 1.88
C PHE A 101 -17.11 3.70 1.33
N THR A 102 -17.42 2.59 1.96
CA THR A 102 -18.50 1.68 1.54
C THR A 102 -19.21 1.05 2.73
N ASP A 103 -20.56 1.00 2.69
CA ASP A 103 -21.41 0.31 3.68
C ASP A 103 -21.67 -1.14 3.27
N GLY A 104 -20.96 -1.64 2.27
CA GLY A 104 -21.12 -2.98 1.71
C GLY A 104 -20.10 -3.23 0.61
N ILE A 105 -20.31 -4.29 -0.19
CA ILE A 105 -19.39 -4.71 -1.23
C ILE A 105 -19.25 -3.64 -2.32
N VAL A 106 -20.36 -3.01 -2.72
CA VAL A 106 -20.39 -2.07 -3.85
C VAL A 106 -21.17 -0.82 -3.49
N LYS A 107 -20.59 0.35 -3.75
CA LYS A 107 -21.29 1.64 -3.62
C LYS A 107 -22.08 2.01 -4.88
N ASN A 108 -23.05 2.89 -4.69
CA ASN A 108 -23.83 3.49 -5.78
C ASN A 108 -22.92 4.10 -6.86
N ASN A 109 -23.37 4.06 -8.12
CA ASN A 109 -22.67 4.54 -9.31
C ASN A 109 -21.46 3.72 -9.78
N SER A 110 -21.19 2.55 -9.20
CA SER A 110 -20.17 1.64 -9.74
C SER A 110 -20.78 0.71 -10.75
N PHE A 111 -20.02 0.36 -11.79
CA PHE A 111 -20.42 -0.61 -12.80
C PHE A 111 -19.58 -1.86 -12.71
N ILE A 112 -20.22 -3.00 -12.55
CA ILE A 112 -19.58 -4.32 -12.57
C ILE A 112 -20.21 -5.15 -13.69
N HIS A 113 -19.38 -5.55 -14.65
CA HIS A 113 -19.87 -6.37 -15.76
C HIS A 113 -20.33 -7.75 -15.25
N LYS A 114 -21.42 -8.27 -15.82
CA LYS A 114 -22.05 -9.55 -15.40
C LYS A 114 -21.14 -10.79 -15.46
N THR A 115 -20.05 -10.73 -16.23
CA THR A 115 -19.05 -11.81 -16.32
C THR A 115 -17.87 -11.61 -15.39
N ALA A 116 -17.84 -10.53 -14.61
CA ALA A 116 -16.80 -10.33 -13.61
C ALA A 116 -17.05 -11.24 -12.40
N CYS A 117 -15.98 -11.83 -11.88
CA CYS A 117 -16.00 -12.66 -10.68
C CYS A 117 -15.36 -11.89 -9.52
N LEU A 118 -16.09 -11.77 -8.42
CA LEU A 118 -15.62 -11.12 -7.20
C LEU A 118 -15.52 -12.15 -6.08
N GLY A 119 -14.40 -12.15 -5.37
CA GLY A 119 -14.18 -12.95 -4.18
C GLY A 119 -14.95 -12.44 -2.95
N LYS A 120 -14.52 -12.90 -1.78
CA LYS A 120 -15.11 -12.51 -0.49
C LYS A 120 -14.47 -11.24 0.06
N ASN A 121 -15.21 -10.51 0.90
CA ASN A 121 -14.72 -9.33 1.64
C ASN A 121 -14.12 -8.23 0.74
N ILE A 122 -14.56 -8.13 -0.51
CA ILE A 122 -14.08 -7.08 -1.42
C ILE A 122 -14.77 -5.77 -1.08
N LYS A 123 -13.98 -4.69 -1.02
CA LYS A 123 -14.50 -3.33 -0.88
C LYS A 123 -14.39 -2.60 -2.22
N ILE A 124 -15.49 -2.10 -2.76
CA ILE A 124 -15.52 -1.36 -4.03
C ILE A 124 -16.07 0.04 -3.78
N GLY A 125 -15.25 1.04 -4.03
CA GLY A 125 -15.59 2.45 -3.86
C GLY A 125 -16.58 2.97 -4.92
N PRO A 126 -17.12 4.17 -4.75
CA PRO A 126 -18.01 4.80 -5.74
C PRO A 126 -17.30 5.06 -7.07
N ASN A 127 -18.10 5.07 -8.16
CA ASN A 127 -17.65 5.34 -9.53
C ASN A 127 -16.56 4.38 -10.05
N VAL A 128 -16.45 3.19 -9.48
CA VAL A 128 -15.53 2.15 -9.99
C VAL A 128 -16.16 1.48 -11.20
N TYR A 129 -15.36 1.24 -12.23
CA TYR A 129 -15.73 0.43 -13.39
C TYR A 129 -14.95 -0.89 -13.38
N ILE A 130 -15.67 -2.03 -13.45
CA ILE A 130 -15.08 -3.37 -13.60
C ILE A 130 -15.63 -4.00 -14.86
N GLY A 131 -14.74 -4.23 -15.82
CA GLY A 131 -15.06 -4.70 -17.16
C GLY A 131 -15.31 -6.20 -17.27
N GLN A 132 -15.47 -6.64 -18.51
CA GLN A 132 -15.77 -8.03 -18.87
C GLN A 132 -14.64 -8.99 -18.47
N ASN A 133 -15.00 -10.18 -17.97
CA ASN A 133 -14.08 -11.27 -17.62
C ASN A 133 -13.00 -10.88 -16.58
N CYS A 134 -13.24 -9.86 -15.78
CA CYS A 134 -12.35 -9.55 -14.66
C CYS A 134 -12.54 -10.57 -13.54
N SER A 135 -11.45 -10.87 -12.82
CA SER A 135 -11.45 -11.63 -11.57
C SER A 135 -10.73 -10.86 -10.49
N ILE A 136 -11.40 -10.62 -9.38
CA ILE A 136 -10.81 -9.93 -8.21
C ILE A 136 -10.96 -10.87 -7.03
N SER A 137 -9.84 -11.29 -6.44
CA SER A 137 -9.81 -12.27 -5.35
C SER A 137 -10.07 -11.63 -3.98
N ASP A 138 -10.17 -12.47 -2.95
CA ASP A 138 -10.62 -12.12 -1.60
C ASP A 138 -9.88 -10.94 -0.97
N ASN A 139 -10.56 -10.20 -0.09
CA ASN A 139 -10.05 -9.11 0.76
C ASN A 139 -9.48 -7.89 -0.01
N SER A 140 -9.63 -7.82 -1.32
CA SER A 140 -9.08 -6.72 -2.12
C SER A 140 -9.94 -5.46 -2.04
N ILE A 141 -9.29 -4.31 -2.14
CA ILE A 141 -9.93 -2.99 -2.02
C ILE A 141 -9.71 -2.21 -3.32
N ILE A 142 -10.80 -1.81 -3.96
CA ILE A 142 -10.77 -0.96 -5.15
C ILE A 142 -11.31 0.41 -4.74
N TYR A 143 -10.43 1.38 -4.68
CA TYR A 143 -10.76 2.74 -4.25
C TYR A 143 -11.56 3.52 -5.30
N PRO A 144 -12.21 4.62 -4.90
CA PRO A 144 -13.10 5.40 -5.78
C PRO A 144 -12.48 5.80 -7.12
N ASN A 145 -13.31 5.88 -8.17
CA ASN A 145 -12.95 6.31 -9.53
C ASN A 145 -11.90 5.42 -10.24
N SER A 146 -11.60 4.24 -9.74
CA SER A 146 -10.68 3.32 -10.42
C SER A 146 -11.38 2.61 -11.57
N THR A 147 -10.62 2.30 -12.62
CA THR A 147 -11.12 1.62 -13.83
C THR A 147 -10.35 0.32 -14.04
N ILE A 148 -11.05 -0.81 -13.98
CA ILE A 148 -10.52 -2.13 -14.27
C ILE A 148 -11.12 -2.54 -15.63
N MET A 149 -10.28 -2.55 -16.68
CA MET A 149 -10.70 -2.89 -18.03
C MET A 149 -10.96 -4.41 -18.15
N LYS A 150 -11.41 -4.88 -19.31
CA LYS A 150 -11.69 -6.32 -19.53
C LYS A 150 -10.44 -7.20 -19.36
N ASP A 151 -10.64 -8.48 -19.03
CA ASP A 151 -9.62 -9.53 -18.96
C ASP A 151 -8.47 -9.17 -17.97
N VAL A 152 -8.79 -8.56 -16.82
CA VAL A 152 -7.87 -8.26 -15.74
C VAL A 152 -8.11 -9.24 -14.59
N THR A 153 -7.02 -9.82 -14.08
CA THR A 153 -7.03 -10.64 -12.86
C THR A 153 -6.26 -9.94 -11.76
N ILE A 154 -6.86 -9.84 -10.57
CA ILE A 154 -6.27 -9.26 -9.35
C ILE A 154 -6.31 -10.33 -8.26
N GLY A 155 -5.17 -10.57 -7.63
CA GLY A 155 -5.01 -11.53 -6.54
C GLY A 155 -5.67 -11.09 -5.24
N GLU A 156 -5.37 -11.81 -4.15
CA GLU A 156 -5.88 -11.56 -2.82
C GLU A 156 -5.16 -10.40 -2.13
N ASP A 157 -5.85 -9.75 -1.16
CA ASP A 157 -5.28 -8.71 -0.29
C ASP A 157 -4.66 -7.52 -1.06
N CYS A 158 -5.18 -7.19 -2.24
CA CYS A 158 -4.69 -6.10 -3.07
C CYS A 158 -5.39 -4.78 -2.75
N LYS A 159 -4.65 -3.67 -2.90
CA LYS A 159 -5.19 -2.31 -2.80
C LYS A 159 -4.96 -1.56 -4.10
N ILE A 160 -6.04 -1.13 -4.76
CA ILE A 160 -5.98 -0.33 -5.99
C ILE A 160 -6.50 1.05 -5.68
N HIS A 161 -5.59 2.00 -5.50
CA HIS A 161 -5.92 3.37 -5.10
C HIS A 161 -6.62 4.17 -6.21
N SER A 162 -7.25 5.26 -5.79
CA SER A 162 -8.16 6.06 -6.59
C SER A 162 -7.58 6.54 -7.93
N ASN A 163 -8.44 6.64 -8.93
CA ASN A 163 -8.11 7.12 -10.29
C ASN A 163 -7.10 6.24 -11.05
N SER A 164 -6.82 5.02 -10.61
CA SER A 164 -5.94 4.12 -11.34
C SER A 164 -6.68 3.39 -12.45
N VAL A 165 -6.00 3.17 -13.59
CA VAL A 165 -6.54 2.48 -14.77
C VAL A 165 -5.73 1.23 -15.05
N LEU A 166 -6.37 0.07 -14.91
CA LEU A 166 -5.74 -1.23 -15.07
C LEU A 166 -6.27 -1.94 -16.32
N GLY A 167 -5.37 -2.38 -17.20
CA GLY A 167 -5.70 -3.13 -18.40
C GLY A 167 -6.10 -2.29 -19.61
N SER A 168 -5.70 -1.00 -19.67
CA SER A 168 -5.85 -0.20 -20.88
C SER A 168 -5.02 -0.75 -22.05
N ASP A 169 -5.35 -0.36 -23.27
CA ASP A 169 -4.57 -0.72 -24.45
C ASP A 169 -3.19 -0.06 -24.38
N GLY A 170 -2.14 -0.84 -24.57
CA GLY A 170 -0.79 -0.35 -24.74
C GLY A 170 -0.56 0.38 -26.08
N PHE A 171 0.56 1.08 -26.18
CA PHE A 171 0.96 1.80 -27.39
C PHE A 171 1.51 0.83 -28.44
N GLY A 172 0.65 0.37 -29.33
CA GLY A 172 1.01 -0.55 -30.41
C GLY A 172 0.47 -0.07 -31.75
N TYR A 173 1.37 0.32 -32.67
CA TYR A 173 1.03 0.80 -34.01
C TYR A 173 2.06 0.32 -35.04
N ALA A 174 1.58 -0.12 -36.21
CA ALA A 174 2.40 -0.40 -37.38
C ALA A 174 2.34 0.76 -38.36
N GLN A 175 3.47 1.15 -38.93
CA GLN A 175 3.48 2.19 -39.94
C GLN A 175 2.98 1.65 -41.28
N ASN A 176 2.00 2.34 -41.87
CA ASN A 176 1.44 2.03 -43.17
C ASN A 176 1.52 3.29 -44.07
N GLY A 177 2.64 3.46 -44.76
CA GLY A 177 2.95 4.67 -45.51
C GLY A 177 3.04 5.89 -44.57
N LYS A 178 2.16 6.88 -44.75
CA LYS A 178 2.07 8.09 -43.90
C LYS A 178 1.07 7.95 -42.75
N LYS A 179 0.45 6.79 -42.58
CA LYS A 179 -0.56 6.52 -41.55
C LYS A 179 -0.06 5.45 -40.57
N PHE A 180 -0.78 5.30 -39.45
CA PHE A 180 -0.55 4.27 -38.48
C PHE A 180 -1.78 3.34 -38.40
N GLU A 181 -1.54 2.04 -38.44
CA GLU A 181 -2.53 0.98 -38.16
C GLU A 181 -2.40 0.54 -36.71
N LYS A 182 -3.50 0.60 -35.95
CA LYS A 182 -3.47 0.18 -34.54
C LYS A 182 -3.35 -1.32 -34.42
N ILE A 183 -2.36 -1.78 -33.66
CA ILE A 183 -2.22 -3.17 -33.23
C ILE A 183 -3.18 -3.39 -32.05
N LYS A 184 -4.17 -4.25 -32.24
CA LYS A 184 -5.13 -4.61 -31.19
C LYS A 184 -4.43 -5.31 -30.05
N GLN A 185 -4.71 -4.86 -28.84
CA GLN A 185 -4.16 -5.45 -27.61
C GLN A 185 -5.13 -6.53 -27.13
N ILE A 186 -4.77 -7.81 -27.34
CA ILE A 186 -5.63 -8.98 -27.08
C ILE A 186 -5.20 -9.79 -25.86
N GLY A 187 -4.02 -9.52 -25.30
CA GLY A 187 -3.59 -10.07 -24.02
C GLY A 187 -4.36 -9.45 -22.85
N GLY A 188 -4.13 -9.93 -21.65
CA GLY A 188 -4.71 -9.45 -20.41
C GLY A 188 -3.71 -8.72 -19.51
N LEU A 189 -4.13 -8.51 -18.27
CA LEU A 189 -3.29 -8.04 -17.17
C LEU A 189 -3.48 -9.00 -15.99
N LYS A 190 -2.37 -9.46 -15.42
CA LYS A 190 -2.35 -10.28 -14.21
C LYS A 190 -1.62 -9.57 -13.10
N ILE A 191 -2.29 -9.39 -11.98
CA ILE A 191 -1.77 -8.80 -10.74
C ILE A 191 -1.80 -9.89 -9.68
N GLY A 192 -0.66 -10.15 -9.04
CA GLY A 192 -0.50 -11.13 -7.97
C GLY A 192 -1.19 -10.73 -6.66
N ASN A 193 -0.85 -11.41 -5.58
CA ASN A 193 -1.40 -11.19 -4.25
C ASN A 193 -0.64 -10.09 -3.50
N ASN A 194 -1.28 -9.43 -2.52
CA ASN A 194 -0.66 -8.41 -1.66
C ASN A 194 -0.01 -7.27 -2.47
N VAL A 195 -0.61 -6.88 -3.59
CA VAL A 195 -0.11 -5.80 -4.45
C VAL A 195 -0.80 -4.50 -4.07
N GLU A 196 -0.01 -3.45 -3.94
CA GLU A 196 -0.52 -2.10 -3.74
C GLU A 196 -0.22 -1.23 -4.97
N VAL A 197 -1.26 -0.70 -5.60
CA VAL A 197 -1.18 0.19 -6.76
C VAL A 197 -1.61 1.58 -6.31
N GLY A 198 -0.68 2.52 -6.26
CA GLY A 198 -0.90 3.91 -5.86
C GLY A 198 -1.88 4.66 -6.76
N ALA A 199 -2.25 5.86 -6.32
CA ALA A 199 -3.26 6.67 -7.01
C ALA A 199 -2.78 7.14 -8.40
N GLY A 200 -3.70 7.13 -9.37
CA GLY A 200 -3.43 7.63 -10.73
C GLY A 200 -2.45 6.78 -11.53
N CYS A 201 -2.20 5.54 -11.14
CA CYS A 201 -1.37 4.62 -11.90
C CYS A 201 -2.09 4.13 -13.17
N THR A 202 -1.31 3.84 -14.22
CA THR A 202 -1.80 3.20 -15.44
C THR A 202 -0.98 1.95 -15.74
N ILE A 203 -1.65 0.81 -15.87
CA ILE A 203 -1.01 -0.46 -16.19
C ILE A 203 -1.68 -1.02 -17.43
N ASP A 204 -0.92 -1.09 -18.53
CA ASP A 204 -1.44 -1.55 -19.81
C ASP A 204 -1.55 -3.08 -19.83
N ARG A 205 -2.53 -3.56 -20.57
CA ARG A 205 -2.67 -4.97 -20.95
C ARG A 205 -1.57 -5.38 -21.93
N GLY A 206 -1.31 -6.65 -22.04
CA GLY A 206 -0.37 -7.13 -23.05
C GLY A 206 -0.93 -7.09 -24.47
N ALA A 207 -0.03 -7.03 -25.44
CA ALA A 207 -0.41 -7.01 -26.85
C ALA A 207 -1.01 -8.37 -27.30
N ILE A 208 -0.31 -9.47 -26.99
CA ILE A 208 -0.75 -10.86 -27.26
C ILE A 208 -0.71 -11.68 -25.98
N SER A 209 0.44 -11.74 -25.32
CA SER A 209 0.58 -12.31 -23.98
C SER A 209 0.28 -11.26 -22.92
N ASP A 210 0.07 -11.68 -21.67
CA ASP A 210 -0.33 -10.79 -20.59
C ASP A 210 0.82 -9.88 -20.12
N THR A 211 0.46 -8.72 -19.57
CA THR A 211 1.30 -7.96 -18.63
C THR A 211 1.16 -8.62 -17.26
N CYS A 212 2.28 -8.79 -16.54
CA CYS A 212 2.29 -9.52 -15.27
C CYS A 212 2.97 -8.71 -14.16
N ILE A 213 2.27 -8.53 -13.06
CA ILE A 213 2.75 -7.91 -11.82
C ILE A 213 2.80 -9.00 -10.76
N GLY A 214 3.97 -9.25 -10.18
CA GLY A 214 4.19 -10.31 -9.18
C GLY A 214 3.60 -9.97 -7.81
N ASP A 215 3.59 -10.96 -6.90
CA ASP A 215 3.10 -10.82 -5.54
C ASP A 215 3.90 -9.78 -4.75
N GLY A 216 3.23 -9.05 -3.85
CA GLY A 216 3.87 -8.11 -2.94
C GLY A 216 4.49 -6.88 -3.61
N VAL A 217 4.16 -6.60 -4.86
CA VAL A 217 4.64 -5.40 -5.56
C VAL A 217 3.96 -4.16 -5.00
N ILE A 218 4.75 -3.11 -4.77
CA ILE A 218 4.28 -1.81 -4.31
C ILE A 218 4.61 -0.76 -5.37
N LEU A 219 3.57 -0.14 -5.91
CA LEU A 219 3.67 0.96 -6.86
C LEU A 219 3.18 2.24 -6.17
N ASP A 220 4.02 3.24 -6.07
CA ASP A 220 3.63 4.57 -5.58
C ASP A 220 2.75 5.29 -6.62
N ASN A 221 2.39 6.52 -6.39
CA ASN A 221 1.43 7.26 -7.21
C ASN A 221 1.96 7.59 -8.62
N GLN A 222 1.06 7.67 -9.60
CA GLN A 222 1.35 8.13 -10.97
C GLN A 222 2.42 7.32 -11.70
N ILE A 223 2.42 6.00 -11.52
CA ILE A 223 3.32 5.10 -12.23
C ILE A 223 2.65 4.61 -13.52
N HIS A 224 3.44 4.54 -14.61
CA HIS A 224 3.03 3.89 -15.85
C HIS A 224 3.77 2.58 -16.08
N ILE A 225 3.03 1.49 -16.22
CA ILE A 225 3.55 0.18 -16.63
C ILE A 225 2.99 -0.12 -18.03
N ALA A 226 3.86 -0.13 -19.04
CA ALA A 226 3.45 -0.38 -20.41
C ALA A 226 3.17 -1.88 -20.69
N HIS A 227 2.66 -2.17 -21.89
CA HIS A 227 2.26 -3.52 -22.31
C HIS A 227 3.37 -4.58 -22.20
N ASN A 228 3.00 -5.81 -21.89
CA ASN A 228 3.90 -6.98 -21.83
C ASN A 228 5.05 -6.86 -20.83
N VAL A 229 4.96 -5.95 -19.86
CA VAL A 229 5.93 -5.89 -18.76
C VAL A 229 5.72 -7.09 -17.84
N HIS A 230 6.84 -7.66 -17.39
CA HIS A 230 6.88 -8.63 -16.30
C HIS A 230 7.66 -8.01 -15.14
N LEU A 231 6.96 -7.68 -14.05
CA LEU A 231 7.55 -7.14 -12.82
C LEU A 231 7.54 -8.21 -11.73
N GLY A 232 8.74 -8.57 -11.27
CA GLY A 232 8.94 -9.64 -10.28
C GLY A 232 8.44 -9.26 -8.89
N GLU A 233 8.19 -10.29 -8.09
CA GLU A 233 7.65 -10.22 -6.72
C GLU A 233 8.44 -9.28 -5.80
N ASN A 234 7.75 -8.68 -4.80
CA ASN A 234 8.33 -7.82 -3.76
C ASN A 234 9.13 -6.63 -4.30
N SER A 235 8.80 -6.15 -5.50
CA SER A 235 9.39 -4.96 -6.08
C SER A 235 8.68 -3.69 -5.61
N ALA A 236 9.43 -2.59 -5.46
CA ALA A 236 8.88 -1.31 -5.03
C ALA A 236 9.35 -0.21 -5.99
N ILE A 237 8.41 0.59 -6.50
CA ILE A 237 8.67 1.66 -7.46
C ILE A 237 8.09 2.95 -6.90
N ALA A 238 8.94 3.99 -6.77
CA ALA A 238 8.52 5.31 -6.30
C ALA A 238 7.73 6.07 -7.37
N ALA A 239 7.09 7.15 -6.93
CA ALA A 239 6.14 7.91 -7.75
C ALA A 239 6.73 8.46 -9.06
N CYS A 240 5.85 8.69 -10.04
CA CYS A 240 6.17 9.30 -11.33
C CYS A 240 7.21 8.53 -12.17
N CYS A 241 7.31 7.23 -11.98
CA CYS A 241 8.16 6.35 -12.79
C CYS A 241 7.39 5.73 -13.95
N ALA A 242 8.11 5.35 -15.01
CA ALA A 242 7.54 4.62 -16.13
C ALA A 242 8.40 3.42 -16.51
N ILE A 243 7.75 2.29 -16.79
CA ILE A 243 8.39 1.06 -17.28
C ILE A 243 7.99 0.84 -18.74
N ALA A 244 8.98 0.84 -19.63
CA ALA A 244 8.75 0.65 -21.06
C ALA A 244 8.22 -0.76 -21.39
N GLY A 245 7.48 -0.86 -22.49
CA GLY A 245 6.86 -2.11 -22.94
C GLY A 245 7.84 -3.27 -23.08
N SER A 246 7.37 -4.46 -22.79
CA SER A 246 8.11 -5.74 -22.86
C SER A 246 9.32 -5.84 -21.91
N SER A 247 9.48 -4.93 -20.96
CA SER A 247 10.52 -5.01 -19.95
C SER A 247 10.32 -6.21 -19.02
N LYS A 248 11.43 -6.87 -18.66
CA LYS A 248 11.43 -7.97 -17.69
C LYS A 248 12.27 -7.57 -16.50
N ILE A 249 11.64 -7.41 -15.35
CA ILE A 249 12.24 -6.95 -14.10
C ILE A 249 12.17 -8.10 -13.09
N GLY A 250 13.33 -8.40 -12.48
CA GLY A 250 13.42 -9.48 -11.47
C GLY A 250 12.73 -9.14 -10.15
N LYS A 251 12.77 -10.10 -9.21
CA LYS A 251 12.22 -9.93 -7.86
C LYS A 251 13.03 -8.94 -7.02
N ASN A 252 12.38 -8.32 -6.01
CA ASN A 252 12.99 -7.40 -5.05
C ASN A 252 13.63 -6.15 -5.68
N PHE A 253 13.16 -5.76 -6.85
CA PHE A 253 13.63 -4.55 -7.53
C PHE A 253 13.15 -3.31 -6.77
N LYS A 254 14.02 -2.31 -6.69
CA LYS A 254 13.69 -1.01 -6.08
C LYS A 254 14.08 0.10 -7.04
N MET A 255 13.15 1.02 -7.29
CA MET A 255 13.32 2.18 -8.15
C MET A 255 12.76 3.42 -7.44
N GLY A 256 13.57 4.50 -7.37
CA GLY A 256 13.20 5.77 -6.76
C GLY A 256 14.14 6.87 -7.18
#